data_3059feeb9ea3796a88fdeaa66450a015
#
_entry.id   3059feeb9ea3796a88fdeaa66450a015
#
_cell.length_a   1.000
_cell.length_b   1.000
_cell.length_c   1.000
_cell.angle_alpha   90.00
_cell.angle_beta   90.00
_cell.angle_gamma   90.00
#
_symmetry.space_group_name_H-M   'P 1'
#
loop_
_entity.id
_entity.type
_entity.pdbx_description
1 polymer ?
#
loop_
_entity_poly.entity_id
_entity_poly.type
_entity_poly.pdbx_seq_one_letter_code
_entity_poly.pdbx_strand_id
1 'polypeptide(L)'
;MFTILDNAGRDITYMLSPKLRVLFLYILLNSVGKRGVLSSDMNKIFWPDKPDSNVKNLKGVAMNHLRKILQDVDGIELVFRNGYFCLVFGEEFYCDYIRLIALTSPEKKKKESPGAIRAEWLEILLRGKFISTVESDLFDYYKQKVESLIHSLLPEQLELAYKDARFSIVIRLCNILFIADPLSDMALAYTVCALRKQNNPEEAIRRYAAFTKDYKRMMNEEYSIAFADIKV
;
A
#
# COMPACT_ATOMS: atom_id res chain seq x y z
N MET A 1 -3.51 -6.79 1.32
CA MET A 1 -4.88 -7.19 0.85
C MET A 1 -5.81 -6.00 1.06
N PHE A 2 -6.76 -5.73 0.14
CA PHE A 2 -7.78 -4.71 0.35
C PHE A 2 -8.87 -5.24 1.29
N THR A 3 -9.14 -4.51 2.37
CA THR A 3 -10.12 -4.89 3.39
C THR A 3 -10.90 -3.67 3.85
N ILE A 4 -12.21 -3.80 4.01
CA ILE A 4 -13.08 -2.80 4.65
C ILE A 4 -13.63 -3.42 5.93
N LEU A 5 -13.44 -2.72 7.03
CA LEU A 5 -14.00 -3.08 8.33
C LEU A 5 -15.18 -2.17 8.65
N ASP A 6 -16.24 -2.73 9.21
CA ASP A 6 -17.35 -1.97 9.77
C ASP A 6 -17.00 -1.37 11.16
N ASN A 7 -17.92 -0.63 11.74
CA ASN A 7 -17.77 0.00 13.05
C ASN A 7 -17.55 -1.00 14.21
N ALA A 8 -17.87 -2.26 13.99
CA ALA A 8 -17.61 -3.35 14.94
C ALA A 8 -16.30 -4.09 14.66
N GLY A 9 -15.50 -3.64 13.67
CA GLY A 9 -14.24 -4.26 13.26
C GLY A 9 -14.42 -5.55 12.42
N ARG A 10 -15.60 -5.82 11.91
CA ARG A 10 -15.88 -7.01 11.08
C ARG A 10 -15.54 -6.71 9.62
N ASP A 11 -14.92 -7.67 8.94
CA ASP A 11 -14.62 -7.56 7.50
C ASP A 11 -15.92 -7.64 6.68
N ILE A 12 -16.26 -6.53 6.02
CA ILE A 12 -17.42 -6.40 5.13
C ILE A 12 -17.01 -6.33 3.65
N THR A 13 -15.75 -6.62 3.33
CA THR A 13 -15.22 -6.57 1.96
C THR A 13 -15.98 -7.48 0.99
N TYR A 14 -16.52 -8.59 1.49
CA TYR A 14 -17.32 -9.54 0.70
C TYR A 14 -18.63 -8.94 0.16
N MET A 15 -19.15 -7.86 0.76
CA MET A 15 -20.35 -7.15 0.27
C MET A 15 -20.09 -6.41 -1.04
N LEU A 16 -18.80 -6.17 -1.38
CA LEU A 16 -18.42 -5.55 -2.64
C LEU A 16 -18.18 -6.62 -3.71
N SER A 17 -19.02 -6.66 -4.75
CA SER A 17 -18.70 -7.42 -5.95
C SER A 17 -17.38 -6.93 -6.57
N PRO A 18 -16.68 -7.73 -7.41
CA PRO A 18 -15.41 -7.31 -8.01
C PRO A 18 -15.48 -5.93 -8.70
N LYS A 19 -16.51 -5.70 -9.50
CA LYS A 19 -16.71 -4.41 -10.18
C LYS A 19 -16.97 -3.27 -9.21
N LEU A 20 -17.76 -3.50 -8.17
CA LEU A 20 -18.09 -2.49 -7.17
C LEU A 20 -16.87 -2.14 -6.31
N ARG A 21 -15.97 -3.10 -6.07
CA ARG A 21 -14.70 -2.91 -5.39
C ARG A 21 -13.76 -1.99 -6.19
N VAL A 22 -13.62 -2.25 -7.49
CA VAL A 22 -12.83 -1.37 -8.38
C VAL A 22 -13.41 0.04 -8.41
N LEU A 23 -14.74 0.17 -8.53
CA LEU A 23 -15.44 1.44 -8.54
C LEU A 23 -15.24 2.22 -7.22
N PHE A 24 -15.41 1.56 -6.08
CA PHE A 24 -15.17 2.17 -4.77
C PHE A 24 -13.74 2.68 -4.62
N LEU A 25 -12.74 1.83 -4.92
CA LEU A 25 -11.33 2.20 -4.86
C LEU A 25 -11.01 3.36 -5.80
N TYR A 26 -11.59 3.37 -7.00
CA TYR A 26 -11.38 4.45 -7.95
C TYR A 26 -11.91 5.79 -7.42
N ILE A 27 -13.09 5.80 -6.80
CA ILE A 27 -13.63 7.00 -6.16
C ILE A 27 -12.78 7.38 -4.94
N LEU A 28 -12.42 6.44 -4.08
CA LEU A 28 -11.61 6.66 -2.87
C LEU A 28 -10.30 7.38 -3.21
N LEU A 29 -9.51 6.79 -4.10
CA LEU A 29 -8.19 7.31 -4.44
C LEU A 29 -8.24 8.67 -5.15
N ASN A 30 -9.31 8.93 -5.92
CA ASN A 30 -9.52 10.21 -6.56
C ASN A 30 -10.21 11.25 -5.63
N SER A 31 -10.64 10.86 -4.44
CA SER A 31 -11.15 11.78 -3.43
C SER A 31 -10.06 12.31 -2.50
N VAL A 32 -8.92 11.61 -2.38
CA VAL A 32 -7.80 12.02 -1.53
C VAL A 32 -7.02 13.17 -2.17
N GLY A 33 -7.19 14.38 -1.65
CA GLY A 33 -6.54 15.59 -2.16
C GLY A 33 -7.00 16.05 -3.55
N LYS A 34 -8.14 15.51 -4.04
CA LYS A 34 -8.73 15.80 -5.35
C LYS A 34 -10.24 16.03 -5.23
N ARG A 35 -10.87 16.43 -6.35
CA ARG A 35 -12.31 16.71 -6.40
C ARG A 35 -13.21 15.46 -6.48
N GLY A 36 -12.64 14.27 -6.57
CA GLY A 36 -13.35 13.02 -6.85
C GLY A 36 -13.33 12.66 -8.34
N VAL A 37 -14.30 11.88 -8.80
CA VAL A 37 -14.42 11.36 -10.16
C VAL A 37 -15.57 12.04 -10.89
N LEU A 38 -15.29 12.61 -12.06
CA LEU A 38 -16.32 13.20 -12.91
C LEU A 38 -17.28 12.10 -13.41
N SER A 39 -18.58 12.35 -13.30
CA SER A 39 -19.62 11.37 -13.63
C SER A 39 -19.54 10.87 -15.08
N SER A 40 -19.16 11.74 -16.04
CA SER A 40 -18.96 11.35 -17.44
C SER A 40 -17.76 10.41 -17.62
N ASP A 41 -16.66 10.64 -16.92
CA ASP A 41 -15.47 9.80 -17.01
C ASP A 41 -15.71 8.43 -16.39
N MET A 42 -16.46 8.40 -15.27
CA MET A 42 -16.91 7.15 -14.67
C MET A 42 -17.75 6.31 -15.65
N ASN A 43 -18.63 6.96 -16.45
CA ASN A 43 -19.43 6.26 -17.45
C ASN A 43 -18.54 5.57 -18.48
N LYS A 44 -17.55 6.30 -19.04
CA LYS A 44 -16.61 5.78 -20.05
C LYS A 44 -15.76 4.62 -19.52
N ILE A 45 -15.36 4.67 -18.26
CA ILE A 45 -14.49 3.66 -17.64
C ILE A 45 -15.27 2.39 -17.28
N PHE A 46 -16.40 2.54 -16.62
CA PHE A 46 -17.12 1.40 -16.04
C PHE A 46 -18.23 0.84 -16.91
N TRP A 47 -18.71 1.58 -17.91
CA TRP A 47 -19.79 1.18 -18.80
C TRP A 47 -19.58 1.65 -20.26
N PRO A 48 -18.38 1.37 -20.87
CA PRO A 48 -18.01 1.96 -22.18
C PRO A 48 -19.00 1.59 -23.29
N ASP A 49 -19.54 0.37 -23.24
CA ASP A 49 -20.39 -0.19 -24.33
C ASP A 49 -21.89 -0.10 -24.06
N LYS A 50 -22.30 0.71 -23.10
CA LYS A 50 -23.72 0.84 -22.73
C LYS A 50 -24.31 2.15 -23.19
N PRO A 51 -25.57 2.16 -23.70
CA PRO A 51 -26.30 3.38 -24.02
C PRO A 51 -26.47 4.27 -22.76
N ASP A 52 -26.42 5.58 -22.93
CA ASP A 52 -26.48 6.54 -21.83
C ASP A 52 -27.69 6.36 -20.91
N SER A 53 -28.86 6.00 -21.47
CA SER A 53 -30.07 5.69 -20.69
C SER A 53 -29.85 4.56 -19.69
N ASN A 54 -29.16 3.49 -20.12
CA ASN A 54 -28.85 2.33 -19.29
C ASN A 54 -27.75 2.65 -18.27
N VAL A 55 -26.74 3.45 -18.67
CA VAL A 55 -25.64 3.86 -17.78
C VAL A 55 -26.16 4.64 -16.59
N LYS A 56 -27.13 5.54 -16.78
CA LYS A 56 -27.74 6.30 -15.68
C LYS A 56 -28.31 5.37 -14.60
N ASN A 57 -29.03 4.35 -15.00
CA ASN A 57 -29.64 3.39 -14.08
C ASN A 57 -28.59 2.51 -13.40
N LEU A 58 -27.67 1.92 -14.17
CA LEU A 58 -26.59 1.05 -13.65
C LEU A 58 -25.71 1.79 -12.64
N LYS A 59 -25.35 3.04 -12.95
CA LYS A 59 -24.59 3.91 -12.05
C LYS A 59 -25.40 4.23 -10.78
N GLY A 60 -26.69 4.56 -10.92
CA GLY A 60 -27.56 4.81 -9.78
C GLY A 60 -27.64 3.63 -8.83
N VAL A 61 -27.81 2.42 -9.36
CA VAL A 61 -27.82 1.18 -8.56
C VAL A 61 -26.48 0.98 -7.87
N ALA A 62 -25.35 1.14 -8.58
CA ALA A 62 -24.03 0.97 -8.00
C ALA A 62 -23.74 1.98 -6.87
N MET A 63 -24.08 3.26 -7.06
CA MET A 63 -23.91 4.29 -6.03
C MET A 63 -24.79 4.05 -4.81
N ASN A 64 -26.03 3.61 -5.02
CA ASN A 64 -26.93 3.30 -3.91
C ASN A 64 -26.44 2.07 -3.12
N HIS A 65 -25.90 1.07 -3.82
CA HIS A 65 -25.29 -0.08 -3.16
C HIS A 65 -24.07 0.31 -2.34
N LEU A 66 -23.17 1.13 -2.90
CA LEU A 66 -22.02 1.66 -2.15
C LEU A 66 -22.48 2.45 -0.92
N ARG A 67 -23.47 3.35 -1.04
CA ARG A 67 -23.98 4.09 0.12
C ARG A 67 -24.49 3.18 1.21
N LYS A 68 -25.22 2.11 0.86
CA LYS A 68 -25.71 1.14 1.85
C LYS A 68 -24.59 0.44 2.60
N ILE A 69 -23.53 0.02 1.89
CA ILE A 69 -22.38 -0.63 2.53
C ILE A 69 -21.64 0.36 3.43
N LEU A 70 -21.47 1.62 2.98
CA LEU A 70 -20.74 2.63 3.73
C LEU A 70 -21.51 3.19 4.94
N GLN A 71 -22.82 2.91 5.09
CA GLN A 71 -23.56 3.24 6.30
C GLN A 71 -23.04 2.54 7.56
N ASP A 72 -22.40 1.40 7.38
CA ASP A 72 -21.82 0.61 8.47
C ASP A 72 -20.33 0.99 8.76
N VAL A 73 -19.83 2.07 8.13
CA VAL A 73 -18.44 2.56 8.28
C VAL A 73 -18.48 4.03 8.69
N ASP A 74 -18.04 4.32 9.90
CA ASP A 74 -18.03 5.69 10.43
C ASP A 74 -17.08 6.62 9.67
N GLY A 75 -17.43 7.89 9.61
CA GLY A 75 -16.60 8.94 9.08
C GLY A 75 -16.37 8.88 7.57
N ILE A 76 -17.19 8.16 6.79
CA ILE A 76 -17.11 8.17 5.32
C ILE A 76 -18.48 8.34 4.68
N GLU A 77 -18.57 9.25 3.72
CA GLU A 77 -19.82 9.51 2.99
C GLU A 77 -19.56 9.63 1.48
N LEU A 78 -20.37 8.93 0.68
CA LEU A 78 -20.37 9.07 -0.77
C LEU A 78 -21.33 10.17 -1.21
N VAL A 79 -20.78 11.30 -1.65
CA VAL A 79 -21.53 12.46 -2.10
C VAL A 79 -21.40 12.69 -3.61
N PHE A 80 -22.41 13.41 -4.17
CA PHE A 80 -22.38 13.89 -5.54
C PHE A 80 -22.49 15.41 -5.52
N ARG A 81 -21.46 16.12 -5.98
CA ARG A 81 -21.39 17.60 -6.00
C ARG A 81 -20.76 18.07 -7.30
N ASN A 82 -21.40 19.05 -7.96
CA ASN A 82 -20.89 19.69 -9.18
C ASN A 82 -20.45 18.71 -10.29
N GLY A 83 -21.20 17.61 -10.45
CA GLY A 83 -20.91 16.60 -11.47
C GLY A 83 -19.90 15.53 -11.05
N TYR A 84 -19.34 15.61 -9.84
CA TYR A 84 -18.35 14.66 -9.31
C TYR A 84 -18.94 13.76 -8.23
N PHE A 85 -18.57 12.47 -8.28
CA PHE A 85 -18.70 11.56 -7.16
C PHE A 85 -17.44 11.63 -6.32
N CYS A 86 -17.56 11.90 -5.04
CA CYS A 86 -16.43 11.92 -4.11
C CYS A 86 -16.80 11.31 -2.77
N LEU A 87 -15.80 10.80 -2.07
CA LEU A 87 -15.89 10.40 -0.68
C LEU A 87 -15.43 11.56 0.19
N VAL A 88 -16.25 11.88 1.19
CA VAL A 88 -15.91 12.82 2.25
C VAL A 88 -15.48 12.01 3.46
N PHE A 89 -14.40 12.43 4.09
CA PHE A 89 -13.78 11.72 5.21
C PHE A 89 -13.91 12.56 6.48
N GLY A 90 -14.50 11.99 7.52
CA GLY A 90 -14.54 12.51 8.87
C GLY A 90 -13.30 12.11 9.66
N GLU A 91 -13.20 12.62 10.89
CA GLU A 91 -12.04 12.36 11.78
C GLU A 91 -11.96 10.90 12.23
N GLU A 92 -13.09 10.22 12.35
CA GLU A 92 -13.18 8.82 12.75
C GLU A 92 -12.75 7.84 11.65
N PHE A 93 -12.74 8.29 10.39
CA PHE A 93 -12.41 7.42 9.26
C PHE A 93 -10.91 7.10 9.21
N TYR A 94 -10.58 5.81 9.32
CA TYR A 94 -9.22 5.33 9.14
C TYR A 94 -9.02 4.67 7.76
N CYS A 95 -7.99 5.10 7.05
CA CYS A 95 -7.58 4.49 5.79
C CYS A 95 -6.05 4.51 5.68
N ASP A 96 -5.44 3.33 5.50
CA ASP A 96 -3.99 3.16 5.38
C ASP A 96 -3.37 4.11 4.33
N TYR A 97 -4.00 4.21 3.15
CA TYR A 97 -3.50 5.08 2.09
C TYR A 97 -3.52 6.56 2.47
N ILE A 98 -4.61 7.03 3.08
CA ILE A 98 -4.74 8.42 3.53
C ILE A 98 -3.69 8.72 4.61
N ARG A 99 -3.52 7.81 5.57
CA ARG A 99 -2.52 7.94 6.64
C ARG A 99 -1.10 7.93 6.08
N LEU A 100 -0.79 7.00 5.16
CA LEU A 100 0.52 6.92 4.52
C LEU A 100 0.88 8.23 3.81
N ILE A 101 -0.02 8.79 2.99
CA ILE A 101 0.21 10.05 2.29
C ILE A 101 0.34 11.23 3.27
N ALA A 102 -0.49 11.27 4.32
CA ALA A 102 -0.40 12.30 5.35
C ALA A 102 0.93 12.26 6.14
N LEU A 103 1.41 11.05 6.47
CA LEU A 103 2.68 10.84 7.17
C LEU A 103 3.90 11.21 6.33
N THR A 104 3.80 11.13 5.00
CA THR A 104 4.91 11.42 4.07
C THR A 104 4.85 12.84 3.50
N SER A 105 3.88 13.67 3.90
CA SER A 105 3.74 15.04 3.41
C SER A 105 4.92 15.94 3.85
N PRO A 106 5.37 16.88 2.99
CA PRO A 106 6.50 17.77 3.29
C PRO A 106 6.31 18.63 4.56
N GLU A 107 5.06 19.01 4.85
CA GLU A 107 4.73 19.86 6.01
C GLU A 107 4.99 19.15 7.34
N LYS A 108 4.80 17.83 7.39
CA LYS A 108 5.08 17.03 8.58
C LYS A 108 6.57 16.66 8.72
N LYS A 109 7.30 16.54 7.60
CA LYS A 109 8.75 16.31 7.61
C LYS A 109 9.53 17.45 8.31
N LYS A 110 9.02 18.69 8.27
CA LYS A 110 9.69 19.86 8.90
C LYS A 110 9.55 19.92 10.42
N LYS A 111 8.62 19.19 11.02
CA LYS A 111 8.31 19.25 12.47
C LYS A 111 8.96 18.13 13.29
N GLU A 112 9.58 17.16 12.65
CA GLU A 112 10.13 15.98 13.31
C GLU A 112 11.65 15.88 13.12
N SER A 113 12.32 15.28 14.10
CA SER A 113 13.76 15.01 14.04
C SER A 113 14.08 14.19 12.79
N PRO A 114 15.13 14.56 12.02
CA PRO A 114 15.62 13.74 10.93
C PRO A 114 15.88 12.32 11.46
N GLY A 115 15.33 11.32 10.80
CA GLY A 115 15.52 9.91 11.18
C GLY A 115 14.49 9.30 12.13
N ALA A 116 13.48 10.03 12.59
CA ALA A 116 12.37 9.45 13.35
C ALA A 116 11.48 8.61 12.43
N ILE A 117 11.64 7.28 12.52
CA ILE A 117 10.74 6.34 11.85
C ILE A 117 9.45 6.31 12.65
N ARG A 118 8.34 6.69 12.02
CA ARG A 118 7.03 6.55 12.65
C ARG A 118 6.65 5.08 12.70
N ALA A 119 6.39 4.56 13.89
CA ALA A 119 5.93 3.18 14.04
C ALA A 119 4.70 2.88 13.19
N GLU A 120 3.75 3.84 13.12
CA GLU A 120 2.55 3.72 12.31
C GLU A 120 2.85 3.53 10.81
N TRP A 121 3.84 4.25 10.27
CA TRP A 121 4.26 4.10 8.88
C TRP A 121 4.79 2.69 8.57
N LEU A 122 5.62 2.15 9.48
CA LEU A 122 6.10 0.78 9.38
C LEU A 122 4.96 -0.24 9.44
N GLU A 123 4.02 -0.06 10.37
CA GLU A 123 2.87 -0.97 10.50
C GLU A 123 2.00 -0.98 9.25
N ILE A 124 1.73 0.18 8.64
CA ILE A 124 0.96 0.28 7.40
C ILE A 124 1.68 -0.47 6.27
N LEU A 125 2.98 -0.24 6.07
CA LEU A 125 3.73 -0.86 4.98
C LEU A 125 3.93 -2.37 5.16
N LEU A 126 4.05 -2.85 6.40
CA LEU A 126 4.16 -4.28 6.70
C LEU A 126 2.87 -5.07 6.46
N ARG A 127 1.72 -4.41 6.28
CA ARG A 127 0.47 -5.08 5.90
C ARG A 127 0.51 -5.69 4.49
N GLY A 128 1.51 -5.33 3.69
CA GLY A 128 1.75 -5.92 2.38
C GLY A 128 1.67 -4.93 1.22
N LYS A 129 1.78 -5.45 0.00
CA LYS A 129 1.81 -4.64 -1.22
C LYS A 129 0.47 -3.93 -1.44
N PHE A 130 0.54 -2.63 -1.75
CA PHE A 130 -0.62 -1.77 -1.95
C PHE A 130 -1.51 -2.25 -3.09
N ILE A 131 -2.80 -2.49 -2.80
CA ILE A 131 -3.84 -2.94 -3.75
C ILE A 131 -3.41 -4.14 -4.61
N SER A 132 -2.62 -5.06 -4.07
CA SER A 132 -2.10 -6.22 -4.80
C SER A 132 -3.19 -7.20 -5.30
N THR A 133 -4.36 -7.21 -4.65
CA THR A 133 -5.48 -8.12 -4.96
C THR A 133 -6.47 -7.56 -5.97
N VAL A 134 -6.23 -6.35 -6.49
CA VAL A 134 -7.10 -5.71 -7.48
C VAL A 134 -6.30 -5.47 -8.74
N GLU A 135 -6.56 -6.31 -9.75
CA GLU A 135 -5.95 -6.20 -11.07
C GLU A 135 -6.72 -5.17 -11.89
N SER A 136 -6.16 -3.99 -12.06
CA SER A 136 -6.70 -2.93 -12.92
C SER A 136 -5.65 -1.84 -13.12
N ASP A 137 -5.43 -1.45 -14.37
CA ASP A 137 -4.52 -0.37 -14.77
C ASP A 137 -4.93 0.99 -14.22
N LEU A 138 -6.20 1.14 -13.81
CA LEU A 138 -6.71 2.35 -13.16
C LEU A 138 -5.94 2.73 -11.90
N PHE A 139 -5.25 1.78 -11.30
CA PHE A 139 -4.53 1.98 -10.03
C PHE A 139 -3.02 2.05 -10.17
N ASP A 140 -2.47 1.89 -11.37
CA ASP A 140 -1.02 1.82 -11.57
C ASP A 140 -0.30 3.10 -11.15
N TYR A 141 -0.90 4.26 -11.42
CA TYR A 141 -0.38 5.54 -10.93
C TYR A 141 -0.26 5.56 -9.38
N TYR A 142 -1.25 5.03 -8.68
CA TYR A 142 -1.24 5.01 -7.21
C TYR A 142 -0.30 3.95 -6.65
N LYS A 143 -0.20 2.79 -7.31
CA LYS A 143 0.78 1.75 -6.97
C LYS A 143 2.20 2.27 -7.12
N GLN A 144 2.52 2.87 -8.26
CA GLN A 144 3.82 3.49 -8.52
C GLN A 144 4.15 4.61 -7.53
N LYS A 145 3.17 5.43 -7.16
CA LYS A 145 3.35 6.48 -6.16
C LYS A 145 3.75 5.91 -4.80
N VAL A 146 3.09 4.85 -4.33
CA VAL A 146 3.44 4.19 -3.07
C VAL A 146 4.81 3.50 -3.17
N GLU A 147 5.10 2.80 -4.27
CA GLU A 147 6.41 2.19 -4.51
C GLU A 147 7.53 3.23 -4.53
N SER A 148 7.33 4.36 -5.21
CA SER A 148 8.29 5.47 -5.23
C SER A 148 8.54 6.06 -3.84
N LEU A 149 7.50 6.16 -2.99
CA LEU A 149 7.66 6.57 -1.59
C LEU A 149 8.52 5.59 -0.81
N ILE A 150 8.29 4.29 -0.98
CA ILE A 150 9.09 3.23 -0.35
C ILE A 150 10.55 3.36 -0.78
N HIS A 151 10.82 3.38 -2.07
CA HIS A 151 12.19 3.47 -2.61
C HIS A 151 12.92 4.75 -2.24
N SER A 152 12.22 5.87 -2.10
CA SER A 152 12.85 7.14 -1.74
C SER A 152 13.14 7.31 -0.24
N LEU A 153 12.37 6.67 0.63
CA LEU A 153 12.45 6.89 2.07
C LEU A 153 13.19 5.77 2.81
N LEU A 154 13.05 4.52 2.35
CA LEU A 154 13.59 3.36 3.08
C LEU A 154 15.12 3.31 3.13
N PRO A 155 15.88 3.62 2.07
CA PRO A 155 17.35 3.49 2.12
C PRO A 155 17.99 4.33 3.21
N GLU A 156 17.61 5.60 3.33
CA GLU A 156 18.11 6.51 4.37
C GLU A 156 17.76 6.01 5.78
N GLN A 157 16.51 5.58 5.95
CA GLN A 157 16.02 5.06 7.25
C GLN A 157 16.72 3.75 7.64
N LEU A 158 17.01 2.91 6.66
CA LEU A 158 17.71 1.65 6.84
C LEU A 158 19.14 1.88 7.30
N GLU A 159 19.86 2.79 6.64
CA GLU A 159 21.22 3.18 6.99
C GLU A 159 21.30 3.77 8.40
N LEU A 160 20.39 4.72 8.74
CA LEU A 160 20.32 5.32 10.06
C LEU A 160 20.02 4.28 11.15
N ALA A 161 19.03 3.41 10.93
CA ALA A 161 18.70 2.37 11.89
C ALA A 161 19.85 1.38 12.10
N TYR A 162 20.62 1.08 11.04
CA TYR A 162 21.77 0.19 11.13
C TYR A 162 22.93 0.84 11.90
N LYS A 163 23.24 2.11 11.62
CA LYS A 163 24.27 2.90 12.37
C LYS A 163 23.93 3.01 13.85
N ASP A 164 22.65 3.18 14.19
CA ASP A 164 22.16 3.26 15.57
C ASP A 164 22.04 1.88 16.25
N ALA A 165 22.49 0.81 15.61
CA ALA A 165 22.39 -0.58 16.09
C ALA A 165 20.94 -1.03 16.40
N ARG A 166 19.94 -0.41 15.78
CA ARG A 166 18.51 -0.77 15.92
C ARG A 166 18.15 -1.92 14.97
N PHE A 167 18.81 -3.08 15.13
CA PHE A 167 18.74 -4.19 14.17
C PHE A 167 17.33 -4.76 13.99
N SER A 168 16.49 -4.77 15.01
CA SER A 168 15.08 -5.18 14.88
C SER A 168 14.29 -4.27 13.93
N ILE A 169 14.57 -2.96 13.93
CA ILE A 169 13.99 -2.00 12.99
C ILE A 169 14.55 -2.24 11.58
N VAL A 170 15.86 -2.49 11.46
CA VAL A 170 16.51 -2.85 10.19
C VAL A 170 15.80 -4.02 9.52
N ILE A 171 15.56 -5.11 10.26
CA ILE A 171 14.89 -6.30 9.73
C ILE A 171 13.45 -5.97 9.28
N ARG A 172 12.72 -5.14 10.02
CA ARG A 172 11.36 -4.69 9.62
C ARG A 172 11.38 -3.85 8.35
N LEU A 173 12.34 -2.94 8.20
CA LEU A 173 12.53 -2.13 6.99
C LEU A 173 12.87 -3.02 5.79
N CYS A 174 13.76 -4.00 5.97
CA CYS A 174 14.09 -4.98 4.94
C CYS A 174 12.87 -5.81 4.50
N ASN A 175 12.02 -6.22 5.45
CA ASN A 175 10.78 -6.92 5.11
C ASN A 175 9.85 -6.07 4.21
N ILE A 176 9.78 -4.75 4.42
CA ILE A 176 9.03 -3.85 3.54
C ILE A 176 9.67 -3.80 2.14
N LEU A 177 11.01 -3.73 2.05
CA LEU A 177 11.71 -3.79 0.77
C LEU A 177 11.43 -5.10 0.04
N PHE A 178 11.44 -6.24 0.72
CA PHE A 178 11.12 -7.54 0.12
C PHE A 178 9.66 -7.65 -0.34
N ILE A 179 8.73 -6.94 0.31
CA ILE A 179 7.34 -6.84 -0.18
C ILE A 179 7.28 -6.07 -1.50
N ALA A 180 8.05 -4.99 -1.64
CA ALA A 180 8.11 -4.18 -2.86
C ALA A 180 8.93 -4.88 -3.96
N ASP A 181 10.12 -5.36 -3.61
CA ASP A 181 11.06 -6.06 -4.48
C ASP A 181 11.62 -7.31 -3.77
N PRO A 182 11.08 -8.51 -4.09
CA PRO A 182 11.52 -9.77 -3.49
C PRO A 182 12.99 -10.12 -3.73
N LEU A 183 13.63 -9.54 -4.75
CA LEU A 183 15.02 -9.76 -5.10
C LEU A 183 15.96 -8.61 -4.74
N SER A 184 15.58 -7.77 -3.79
CA SER A 184 16.39 -6.66 -3.32
C SER A 184 17.68 -7.10 -2.64
N ASP A 185 18.81 -6.92 -3.29
CA ASP A 185 20.15 -7.19 -2.74
C ASP A 185 20.43 -6.37 -1.49
N MET A 186 19.98 -5.11 -1.47
CA MET A 186 20.11 -4.24 -0.30
C MET A 186 19.37 -4.83 0.90
N ALA A 187 18.14 -5.29 0.72
CA ALA A 187 17.36 -5.88 1.80
C ALA A 187 18.00 -7.16 2.32
N LEU A 188 18.57 -8.00 1.43
CA LEU A 188 19.32 -9.19 1.82
C LEU A 188 20.55 -8.83 2.65
N ALA A 189 21.39 -7.90 2.16
CA ALA A 189 22.63 -7.51 2.82
C ALA A 189 22.37 -6.99 4.23
N TYR A 190 21.46 -6.04 4.37
CA TYR A 190 21.09 -5.49 5.69
C TYR A 190 20.45 -6.52 6.61
N THR A 191 19.62 -7.43 6.09
CA THR A 191 18.99 -8.50 6.90
C THR A 191 20.05 -9.44 7.45
N VAL A 192 20.96 -9.95 6.59
CA VAL A 192 22.02 -10.88 6.98
C VAL A 192 22.96 -10.22 7.99
N CYS A 193 23.40 -8.99 7.73
CA CYS A 193 24.29 -8.27 8.63
C CYS A 193 23.66 -7.94 9.97
N ALA A 194 22.39 -7.52 9.99
CA ALA A 194 21.65 -7.24 11.23
C ALA A 194 21.48 -8.51 12.09
N LEU A 195 21.13 -9.64 11.47
CA LEU A 195 20.98 -10.91 12.16
C LEU A 195 22.31 -11.41 12.73
N ARG A 196 23.42 -11.26 11.99
CA ARG A 196 24.76 -11.57 12.50
C ARG A 196 25.12 -10.70 13.73
N LYS A 197 24.77 -9.41 13.70
CA LYS A 197 24.98 -8.48 14.83
C LYS A 197 24.09 -8.80 16.04
N GLN A 198 22.97 -9.46 15.83
CA GLN A 198 22.08 -9.95 16.90
C GLN A 198 22.49 -11.35 17.41
N ASN A 199 23.62 -11.88 17.01
CA ASN A 199 24.07 -13.26 17.32
C ASN A 199 23.05 -14.34 16.91
N ASN A 200 22.36 -14.14 15.78
CA ASN A 200 21.41 -15.08 15.21
C ASN A 200 21.84 -15.57 13.82
N PRO A 201 22.97 -16.30 13.72
CA PRO A 201 23.52 -16.74 12.43
C PRO A 201 22.65 -17.78 11.73
N GLU A 202 21.90 -18.59 12.48
CA GLU A 202 21.01 -19.61 11.90
C GLU A 202 19.89 -18.97 11.09
N GLU A 203 19.26 -17.91 11.61
CA GLU A 203 18.23 -17.17 10.88
C GLU A 203 18.84 -16.44 9.67
N ALA A 204 20.05 -15.89 9.80
CA ALA A 204 20.74 -15.26 8.68
C ALA A 204 20.96 -16.24 7.52
N ILE A 205 21.40 -17.47 7.82
CA ILE A 205 21.59 -18.54 6.83
C ILE A 205 20.23 -18.93 6.20
N ARG A 206 19.18 -19.06 7.00
CA ARG A 206 17.83 -19.38 6.48
C ARG A 206 17.32 -18.31 5.52
N ARG A 207 17.48 -17.03 5.87
CA ARG A 207 17.06 -15.91 5.02
C ARG A 207 17.84 -15.87 3.71
N TYR A 208 19.15 -16.06 3.77
CA TYR A 208 19.97 -16.16 2.57
C TYR A 208 19.54 -17.33 1.67
N ALA A 209 19.36 -18.52 2.25
CA ALA A 209 18.95 -19.70 1.47
C ALA A 209 17.55 -19.53 0.82
N ALA A 210 16.62 -18.87 1.53
CA ALA A 210 15.31 -18.56 0.96
C ALA A 210 15.43 -17.59 -0.21
N PHE A 211 16.22 -16.53 -0.06
CA PHE A 211 16.45 -15.54 -1.11
C PHE A 211 17.13 -16.17 -2.34
N THR A 212 18.18 -16.95 -2.18
CA THR A 212 18.89 -17.58 -3.32
C THR A 212 18.00 -18.56 -4.07
N LYS A 213 17.12 -19.28 -3.36
CA LYS A 213 16.11 -20.14 -3.96
C LYS A 213 15.10 -19.35 -4.81
N ASP A 214 14.62 -18.23 -4.28
CA ASP A 214 13.67 -17.36 -4.99
C ASP A 214 14.35 -16.66 -6.17
N TYR A 215 15.61 -16.21 -6.00
CA TYR A 215 16.42 -15.64 -7.06
C TYR A 215 16.58 -16.62 -8.23
N LYS A 216 17.00 -17.85 -7.96
CA LYS A 216 17.13 -18.91 -8.97
C LYS A 216 15.82 -19.18 -9.69
N ARG A 217 14.70 -19.22 -8.94
CA ARG A 217 13.37 -19.45 -9.52
C ARG A 217 12.92 -18.33 -10.45
N MET A 218 13.21 -17.07 -10.09
CA MET A 218 12.70 -15.89 -10.82
C MET A 218 13.64 -15.45 -11.95
N MET A 219 14.96 -15.55 -11.74
CA MET A 219 15.98 -15.12 -12.73
C MET A 219 16.50 -16.26 -13.59
N ASN A 220 16.21 -17.52 -13.21
CA ASN A 220 16.77 -18.74 -13.83
C ASN A 220 18.32 -18.79 -13.77
N GLU A 221 18.91 -18.13 -12.77
CA GLU A 221 20.35 -18.04 -12.55
C GLU A 221 20.68 -18.25 -11.08
N GLU A 222 21.90 -18.69 -10.77
CA GLU A 222 22.39 -18.77 -9.39
C GLU A 222 22.75 -17.36 -8.88
N TYR A 223 22.43 -17.10 -7.62
CA TYR A 223 22.85 -15.86 -6.98
C TYR A 223 24.37 -15.84 -6.79
N SER A 224 25.01 -14.78 -7.27
CA SER A 224 26.48 -14.73 -7.41
C SER A 224 27.25 -14.42 -6.13
N ILE A 225 26.63 -13.77 -5.14
CA ILE A 225 27.32 -13.36 -3.90
C ILE A 225 27.19 -14.46 -2.85
N ALA A 226 28.30 -15.03 -2.42
CA ALA A 226 28.29 -16.06 -1.38
C ALA A 226 27.86 -15.47 -0.01
N PHE A 227 27.26 -16.31 0.83
CA PHE A 227 26.80 -15.88 2.16
C PHE A 227 27.91 -15.17 2.97
N ALA A 228 29.15 -15.68 2.93
CA ALA A 228 30.29 -15.11 3.67
C ALA A 228 30.65 -13.69 3.20
N ASP A 229 30.40 -13.37 1.93
CA ASP A 229 30.82 -12.11 1.30
C ASP A 229 29.77 -11.00 1.43
N ILE A 230 28.59 -11.32 2.00
CA ILE A 230 27.54 -10.31 2.22
C ILE A 230 27.97 -9.30 3.27
N LYS A 231 27.99 -8.03 2.88
CA LYS A 231 28.40 -6.86 3.67
C LYS A 231 27.45 -5.68 3.41
N VAL A 232 27.37 -4.77 4.39
CA VAL A 232 26.71 -3.46 4.33
C VAL A 232 27.74 -2.38 4.49
#